data_3a645f4cab98967c900d099856cfc50e
#
_entry.id   3a645f4cab98967c900d099856cfc50e
#
_cell.length_a   1.000
_cell.length_b   1.000
_cell.length_c   1.000
_cell.angle_alpha   90.00
_cell.angle_beta   90.00
_cell.angle_gamma   90.00
#
_symmetry.space_group_name_H-M   'P 1'
#
loop_
_entity.id
_entity.type
_entity.pdbx_description
1 polymer ?
#
loop_
_entity_poly.entity_id
_entity_poly.type
_entity_poly.pdbx_seq_one_letter_code
_entity_poly.pdbx_strand_id
1 'polypeptide(L)'
;MSASMTPQPAPGGAAGGRGIAGRYLPGIMLSLVIAVAASFVSEHYGGPKFLYALLIGVAFHFLSENDRCRPGIEFSAKKLVRVGVALLGVRIVVSDVSALGLWGILGLAGAVVFTLCFGVLMARVLRVSPMFGLLSGGGTGICGISATMAISSTLPQSPESERCTLMSAIGIASLSTAVMVLYPLWVRWFGMTVPEAGLFLGGSIHDVAQVVGAGSILSPDIAKAATLAKMFRVAMLVPVVLTLSLVLRRTVAAEAGMARPLAGAVPLQQPQIPESVTTGATGASAAPATASAAAPQGASGTSAASARRPPLLPFFLVMFVLLVAVNSLGLIPPAVQHVASDLSGWALVVSISALGIKTSFEKIAALGWRPIALMVAEALFVAAWMMMVVMLMRCCY
;
A
#
# COMPACT_ATOMS: atom_id res chain seq x y z
N MET A 1 30.69 10.31 -54.58
CA MET A 1 29.26 10.28 -54.23
C MET A 1 29.17 10.53 -52.73
N SER A 2 28.96 11.79 -52.34
CA SER A 2 28.90 12.22 -50.94
C SER A 2 27.47 12.10 -50.46
N ALA A 3 27.21 11.22 -49.49
CA ALA A 3 25.95 11.09 -48.83
C ALA A 3 25.83 12.17 -47.73
N SER A 4 24.94 13.12 -47.92
CA SER A 4 24.58 14.16 -46.96
C SER A 4 23.86 13.56 -45.77
N MET A 5 24.50 13.54 -44.61
CA MET A 5 23.88 13.27 -43.33
C MET A 5 22.97 14.45 -42.97
N THR A 6 21.67 14.25 -43.03
CA THR A 6 20.66 15.14 -42.40
C THR A 6 20.77 15.07 -40.89
N PRO A 7 20.83 16.18 -40.17
CA PRO A 7 20.85 16.18 -38.70
C PRO A 7 19.46 15.72 -38.18
N GLN A 8 19.48 14.69 -37.34
CA GLN A 8 18.32 14.28 -36.59
C GLN A 8 17.91 15.41 -35.60
N PRO A 9 16.68 15.88 -35.59
CA PRO A 9 16.26 16.90 -34.63
C PRO A 9 16.38 16.35 -33.22
N ALA A 10 17.11 17.06 -32.38
CA ALA A 10 17.21 16.80 -30.95
C ALA A 10 15.80 16.70 -30.31
N PRO A 11 15.58 15.82 -29.32
CA PRO A 11 14.35 15.82 -28.54
C PRO A 11 14.33 17.07 -27.67
N GLY A 12 14.00 18.20 -28.31
CA GLY A 12 13.90 19.50 -27.68
C GLY A 12 12.53 19.73 -27.06
N GLY A 13 12.51 19.77 -25.76
CA GLY A 13 11.86 20.79 -24.98
C GLY A 13 10.41 21.17 -25.30
N ALA A 14 9.47 20.54 -24.61
CA ALA A 14 8.25 21.22 -24.21
C ALA A 14 7.85 20.78 -22.78
N ALA A 15 8.77 20.90 -21.83
CA ALA A 15 8.45 20.99 -20.41
C ALA A 15 8.10 22.43 -20.06
N GLY A 16 7.27 23.08 -20.92
CA GLY A 16 6.61 24.34 -20.59
C GLY A 16 5.63 24.09 -19.47
N GLY A 17 5.76 24.81 -18.34
CA GLY A 17 5.04 24.73 -17.09
C GLY A 17 3.54 24.54 -17.22
N ARG A 18 3.10 23.28 -17.32
CA ARG A 18 1.72 22.93 -17.02
C ARG A 18 1.56 23.10 -15.51
N GLY A 19 0.76 24.08 -15.07
CA GLY A 19 0.45 24.27 -13.66
C GLY A 19 0.06 22.94 -13.01
N ILE A 20 0.23 22.82 -11.70
CA ILE A 20 -0.05 21.62 -10.91
C ILE A 20 -1.40 20.99 -11.31
N ALA A 21 -2.42 21.82 -11.58
CA ALA A 21 -3.73 21.38 -12.07
C ALA A 21 -3.64 20.62 -13.40
N GLY A 22 -2.89 21.10 -14.38
CA GLY A 22 -2.78 20.46 -15.70
C GLY A 22 -2.09 19.08 -15.67
N ARG A 23 -1.33 18.79 -14.62
CA ARG A 23 -0.66 17.50 -14.43
C ARG A 23 -1.61 16.40 -13.92
N TYR A 24 -2.54 16.75 -13.04
CA TYR A 24 -3.44 15.79 -12.41
C TYR A 24 -4.79 15.67 -13.12
N LEU A 25 -5.21 16.74 -13.81
CA LEU A 25 -6.54 16.86 -14.40
C LEU A 25 -6.92 15.70 -15.34
N PRO A 26 -6.08 15.24 -16.29
CA PRO A 26 -6.49 14.19 -17.24
C PRO A 26 -6.87 12.88 -16.54
N GLY A 27 -6.07 12.44 -15.56
CA GLY A 27 -6.35 11.19 -14.83
C GLY A 27 -7.52 11.32 -13.86
N ILE A 28 -7.72 12.49 -13.24
CA ILE A 28 -8.88 12.75 -12.39
C ILE A 28 -10.16 12.75 -13.24
N MET A 29 -10.14 13.44 -14.38
CA MET A 29 -11.29 13.48 -15.29
C MET A 29 -11.65 12.09 -15.82
N LEU A 30 -10.66 11.28 -16.20
CA LEU A 30 -10.88 9.90 -16.60
C LEU A 30 -11.59 9.10 -15.49
N SER A 31 -11.08 9.18 -14.27
CA SER A 31 -11.67 8.47 -13.12
C SER A 31 -13.09 8.97 -12.81
N LEU A 32 -13.33 10.27 -12.98
CA LEU A 32 -14.65 10.88 -12.81
C LEU A 32 -15.64 10.42 -13.87
N VAL A 33 -15.24 10.40 -15.14
CA VAL A 33 -16.09 9.92 -16.26
C VAL A 33 -16.51 8.47 -16.02
N ILE A 34 -15.57 7.60 -15.61
CA ILE A 34 -15.89 6.21 -15.28
C ILE A 34 -16.83 6.14 -14.07
N ALA A 35 -16.65 6.97 -13.06
CA ALA A 35 -17.51 7.02 -11.89
C ALA A 35 -18.94 7.45 -12.25
N VAL A 36 -19.09 8.45 -13.13
CA VAL A 36 -20.39 8.90 -13.64
C VAL A 36 -21.05 7.80 -14.47
N ALA A 37 -20.31 7.17 -15.39
CA ALA A 37 -20.81 6.05 -16.18
C ALA A 37 -21.29 4.88 -15.30
N ALA A 38 -20.51 4.52 -14.28
CA ALA A 38 -20.85 3.47 -13.32
C ALA A 38 -22.10 3.83 -12.50
N SER A 39 -22.25 5.11 -12.10
CA SER A 39 -23.43 5.59 -11.40
C SER A 39 -24.67 5.52 -12.30
N PHE A 40 -24.55 5.97 -13.55
CA PHE A 40 -25.63 5.88 -14.53
C PHE A 40 -26.08 4.43 -14.77
N VAL A 41 -25.15 3.50 -14.98
CA VAL A 41 -25.43 2.07 -15.15
C VAL A 41 -26.13 1.51 -13.92
N SER A 42 -25.65 1.85 -12.72
CA SER A 42 -26.23 1.41 -11.45
C SER A 42 -27.66 1.91 -11.25
N GLU A 43 -27.93 3.16 -11.60
CA GLU A 43 -29.27 3.77 -11.48
C GLU A 43 -30.27 3.24 -12.51
N HIS A 44 -29.78 2.97 -13.73
CA HIS A 44 -30.68 2.56 -14.84
C HIS A 44 -30.93 1.06 -14.90
N TYR A 45 -29.90 0.24 -14.66
CA TYR A 45 -29.98 -1.23 -14.75
C TYR A 45 -30.01 -1.92 -13.39
N GLY A 46 -29.92 -1.15 -12.31
CA GLY A 46 -29.76 -1.70 -10.96
C GLY A 46 -28.36 -2.23 -10.70
N GLY A 47 -28.16 -2.71 -9.48
CA GLY A 47 -26.87 -3.28 -9.04
C GLY A 47 -25.93 -2.26 -8.39
N PRO A 48 -24.81 -2.74 -7.84
CA PRO A 48 -23.95 -1.91 -6.99
C PRO A 48 -22.99 -1.04 -7.80
N LYS A 49 -23.10 0.27 -7.66
CA LYS A 49 -22.29 1.25 -8.40
C LYS A 49 -20.78 1.08 -8.21
N PHE A 50 -20.34 0.65 -7.03
CA PHE A 50 -18.92 0.42 -6.75
C PHE A 50 -18.35 -0.77 -7.54
N LEU A 51 -19.16 -1.81 -7.78
CA LEU A 51 -18.78 -2.93 -8.62
C LEU A 51 -18.63 -2.49 -10.10
N TYR A 52 -19.60 -1.74 -10.62
CA TYR A 52 -19.50 -1.19 -11.96
C TYR A 52 -18.31 -0.25 -12.12
N ALA A 53 -18.07 0.64 -11.15
CA ALA A 53 -16.93 1.53 -11.15
C ALA A 53 -15.58 0.77 -11.20
N LEU A 54 -15.47 -0.32 -10.45
CA LEU A 54 -14.31 -1.18 -10.47
C LEU A 54 -14.14 -1.88 -11.82
N LEU A 55 -15.19 -2.57 -12.30
CA LEU A 55 -15.12 -3.38 -13.53
C LEU A 55 -14.85 -2.52 -14.77
N ILE A 56 -15.56 -1.40 -14.90
CA ILE A 56 -15.31 -0.43 -15.98
C ILE A 56 -13.87 0.09 -15.86
N GLY A 57 -13.42 0.44 -14.63
CA GLY A 57 -12.05 0.86 -14.41
C GLY A 57 -11.02 -0.16 -14.88
N VAL A 58 -11.21 -1.45 -14.57
CA VAL A 58 -10.32 -2.54 -15.04
C VAL A 58 -10.28 -2.62 -16.56
N ALA A 59 -11.42 -2.44 -17.25
CA ALA A 59 -11.46 -2.44 -18.71
C ALA A 59 -10.62 -1.31 -19.33
N PHE A 60 -10.46 -0.19 -18.63
CA PHE A 60 -9.61 0.94 -19.03
C PHE A 60 -8.18 0.88 -18.48
N HIS A 61 -7.70 -0.30 -18.05
CA HIS A 61 -6.35 -0.48 -17.49
C HIS A 61 -5.23 0.07 -18.39
N PHE A 62 -5.35 -0.07 -19.71
CA PHE A 62 -4.36 0.41 -20.68
C PHE A 62 -4.04 1.91 -20.55
N LEU A 63 -4.95 2.73 -20.01
CA LEU A 63 -4.73 4.15 -19.75
C LEU A 63 -3.86 4.42 -18.50
N SER A 64 -3.65 3.40 -17.65
CA SER A 64 -2.75 3.52 -16.49
C SER A 64 -1.29 3.69 -16.88
N GLU A 65 -0.91 3.27 -18.09
CA GLU A 65 0.45 3.36 -18.64
C GLU A 65 0.70 4.68 -19.36
N ASN A 66 -0.36 5.45 -19.62
CA ASN A 66 -0.24 6.77 -20.25
C ASN A 66 0.31 7.80 -19.24
N ASP A 67 1.48 8.37 -19.52
CA ASP A 67 2.17 9.33 -18.66
C ASP A 67 1.35 10.57 -18.32
N ARG A 68 0.38 10.95 -19.16
CA ARG A 68 -0.51 12.09 -18.93
C ARG A 68 -1.61 11.77 -17.92
N CYS A 69 -2.14 10.55 -17.93
CA CYS A 69 -3.24 10.13 -17.05
C CYS A 69 -2.75 9.59 -15.71
N ARG A 70 -1.60 8.93 -15.69
CA ARG A 70 -1.02 8.25 -14.53
C ARG A 70 -0.98 9.09 -13.25
N PRO A 71 -0.48 10.34 -13.23
CA PRO A 71 -0.43 11.13 -12.00
C PRO A 71 -1.83 11.39 -11.40
N GLY A 72 -2.82 11.69 -12.25
CA GLY A 72 -4.20 11.94 -11.81
C GLY A 72 -4.91 10.68 -11.33
N ILE A 73 -4.69 9.54 -11.99
CA ILE A 73 -5.20 8.23 -11.55
C ILE A 73 -4.61 7.87 -10.19
N GLU A 74 -3.30 8.07 -9.98
CA GLU A 74 -2.66 7.82 -8.68
C GLU A 74 -3.18 8.75 -7.59
N PHE A 75 -3.40 10.01 -7.90
CA PHE A 75 -4.00 10.96 -6.98
C PHE A 75 -5.40 10.51 -6.57
N SER A 76 -6.26 10.17 -7.54
CA SER A 76 -7.63 9.69 -7.29
C SER A 76 -7.62 8.42 -6.45
N ALA A 77 -6.82 7.42 -6.80
CA ALA A 77 -6.74 6.15 -6.08
C ALA A 77 -6.19 6.27 -4.66
N LYS A 78 -5.33 7.26 -4.37
CA LYS A 78 -4.65 7.37 -3.06
C LYS A 78 -5.17 8.51 -2.18
N LYS A 79 -5.42 9.69 -2.78
CA LYS A 79 -5.78 10.90 -2.01
C LYS A 79 -7.29 11.03 -1.83
N LEU A 80 -8.07 10.84 -2.92
CA LEU A 80 -9.53 10.93 -2.81
C LEU A 80 -10.09 9.85 -1.89
N VAL A 81 -9.55 8.63 -1.92
CA VAL A 81 -9.99 7.57 -1.00
C VAL A 81 -9.80 7.98 0.46
N ARG A 82 -8.68 8.62 0.80
CA ARG A 82 -8.42 9.07 2.16
C ARG A 82 -9.39 10.16 2.61
N VAL A 83 -9.71 11.08 1.71
CA VAL A 83 -10.71 12.13 1.95
C VAL A 83 -12.10 11.50 2.12
N GLY A 84 -12.51 10.64 1.19
CA GLY A 84 -13.81 9.96 1.23
C GLY A 84 -13.99 9.16 2.52
N VAL A 85 -12.98 8.39 2.92
CA VAL A 85 -13.02 7.61 4.17
C VAL A 85 -13.02 8.51 5.41
N ALA A 86 -12.23 9.59 5.43
CA ALA A 86 -12.26 10.54 6.54
C ALA A 86 -13.67 11.14 6.72
N LEU A 87 -14.29 11.59 5.61
CA LEU A 87 -15.64 12.14 5.60
C LEU A 87 -16.71 11.11 6.03
N LEU A 88 -16.48 9.81 5.80
CA LEU A 88 -17.40 8.78 6.24
C LEU A 88 -17.56 8.77 7.78
N GLY A 89 -16.55 9.27 8.52
CA GLY A 89 -16.61 9.44 9.97
C GLY A 89 -17.79 10.32 10.45
N VAL A 90 -18.30 11.20 9.59
CA VAL A 90 -19.49 12.03 9.90
C VAL A 90 -20.77 11.20 10.08
N ARG A 91 -20.82 9.98 9.54
CA ARG A 91 -21.98 9.06 9.64
C ARG A 91 -21.89 8.08 10.80
N ILE A 92 -20.77 8.03 11.50
CA ILE A 92 -20.46 7.05 12.54
C ILE A 92 -20.53 7.76 13.89
N VAL A 93 -21.11 7.08 14.88
CA VAL A 93 -21.17 7.52 16.27
C VAL A 93 -20.46 6.53 17.19
N VAL A 94 -20.04 6.96 18.38
CA VAL A 94 -19.30 6.12 19.34
C VAL A 94 -20.09 4.86 19.74
N SER A 95 -21.42 4.92 19.75
CA SER A 95 -22.27 3.73 20.00
C SER A 95 -22.09 2.64 18.93
N ASP A 96 -21.77 3.01 17.68
CA ASP A 96 -21.46 2.02 16.64
C ASP A 96 -20.15 1.28 16.95
N VAL A 97 -19.19 1.94 17.64
CA VAL A 97 -17.93 1.31 18.07
C VAL A 97 -18.21 0.26 19.17
N SER A 98 -19.10 0.58 20.10
CA SER A 98 -19.48 -0.38 21.16
C SER A 98 -20.21 -1.60 20.60
N ALA A 99 -20.88 -1.46 19.45
CA ALA A 99 -21.54 -2.57 18.74
C ALA A 99 -20.59 -3.64 18.19
N LEU A 100 -19.28 -3.32 18.03
CA LEU A 100 -18.26 -4.33 17.69
C LEU A 100 -18.09 -5.38 18.79
N GLY A 101 -18.39 -5.04 20.04
CA GLY A 101 -18.24 -5.90 21.20
C GLY A 101 -16.79 -6.30 21.49
N LEU A 102 -16.56 -6.87 22.66
CA LEU A 102 -15.21 -7.31 23.07
C LEU A 102 -14.66 -8.41 22.16
N TRP A 103 -15.48 -9.37 21.77
CA TRP A 103 -15.09 -10.47 20.88
C TRP A 103 -14.70 -9.99 19.48
N GLY A 104 -15.41 -9.00 18.94
CA GLY A 104 -15.07 -8.38 17.66
C GLY A 104 -13.70 -7.66 17.72
N ILE A 105 -13.46 -6.89 18.79
CA ILE A 105 -12.19 -6.17 19.00
C ILE A 105 -11.02 -7.16 19.16
N LEU A 106 -11.18 -8.20 19.98
CA LEU A 106 -10.17 -9.24 20.16
C LEU A 106 -9.94 -10.03 18.86
N GLY A 107 -11.01 -10.33 18.13
CA GLY A 107 -10.93 -11.00 16.83
C GLY A 107 -10.15 -10.18 15.80
N LEU A 108 -10.38 -8.86 15.72
CA LEU A 108 -9.65 -7.96 14.83
C LEU A 108 -8.19 -7.80 15.23
N ALA A 109 -7.88 -7.67 16.52
CA ALA A 109 -6.51 -7.61 17.02
C ALA A 109 -5.77 -8.93 16.76
N GLY A 110 -6.44 -10.06 17.02
CA GLY A 110 -5.93 -11.40 16.69
C GLY A 110 -5.66 -11.57 15.20
N ALA A 111 -6.57 -11.10 14.34
CA ALA A 111 -6.37 -11.14 12.88
C ALA A 111 -5.05 -10.48 12.48
N VAL A 112 -4.72 -9.33 13.05
CA VAL A 112 -3.45 -8.62 12.76
C VAL A 112 -2.24 -9.45 13.20
N VAL A 113 -2.21 -9.89 14.46
CA VAL A 113 -1.06 -10.60 15.02
C VAL A 113 -0.86 -11.95 14.35
N PHE A 114 -1.93 -12.74 14.23
CA PHE A 114 -1.83 -14.08 13.66
C PHE A 114 -1.54 -14.07 12.16
N THR A 115 -2.04 -13.08 11.39
CA THR A 115 -1.70 -12.96 9.97
C THR A 115 -0.24 -12.59 9.78
N LEU A 116 0.32 -11.72 10.62
CA LEU A 116 1.75 -11.40 10.62
C LEU A 116 2.61 -12.66 10.88
N CYS A 117 2.28 -13.41 11.94
CA CYS A 117 2.98 -14.64 12.28
C CYS A 117 2.84 -15.69 11.18
N PHE A 118 1.63 -15.85 10.64
CA PHE A 118 1.33 -16.78 9.55
C PHE A 118 2.12 -16.46 8.27
N GLY A 119 2.21 -15.17 7.90
CA GLY A 119 3.00 -14.73 6.74
C GLY A 119 4.47 -15.11 6.85
N VAL A 120 5.09 -14.87 8.02
CA VAL A 120 6.48 -15.26 8.28
C VAL A 120 6.66 -16.79 8.29
N LEU A 121 5.72 -17.51 8.90
CA LEU A 121 5.76 -18.99 8.92
C LEU A 121 5.60 -19.58 7.51
N MET A 122 4.62 -19.11 6.76
CA MET A 122 4.33 -19.58 5.42
C MET A 122 5.45 -19.23 4.43
N ALA A 123 6.12 -18.08 4.61
CA ALA A 123 7.30 -17.74 3.82
C ALA A 123 8.41 -18.78 3.95
N ARG A 124 8.64 -19.29 5.18
CA ARG A 124 9.61 -20.38 5.41
C ARG A 124 9.19 -21.67 4.72
N VAL A 125 7.92 -22.04 4.81
CA VAL A 125 7.37 -23.25 4.17
C VAL A 125 7.51 -23.19 2.65
N LEU A 126 7.17 -22.07 2.04
CA LEU A 126 7.24 -21.86 0.59
C LEU A 126 8.66 -21.49 0.10
N ARG A 127 9.64 -21.42 1.01
CA ARG A 127 11.03 -21.03 0.70
C ARG A 127 11.11 -19.67 0.00
N VAL A 128 10.34 -18.71 0.49
CA VAL A 128 10.38 -17.30 0.11
C VAL A 128 11.10 -16.54 1.22
N SER A 129 11.65 -15.35 0.93
CA SER A 129 12.29 -14.50 1.94
C SER A 129 11.37 -14.25 3.12
N PRO A 130 11.80 -14.47 4.38
CA PRO A 130 11.00 -14.13 5.57
C PRO A 130 10.61 -12.65 5.63
N MET A 131 11.42 -11.78 5.05
CA MET A 131 11.15 -10.36 4.89
C MET A 131 9.91 -10.13 4.03
N PHE A 132 9.78 -10.89 2.91
CA PHE A 132 8.57 -10.84 2.08
C PHE A 132 7.33 -11.27 2.88
N GLY A 133 7.43 -12.37 3.65
CA GLY A 133 6.31 -12.84 4.49
C GLY A 133 5.91 -11.84 5.60
N LEU A 134 6.88 -11.11 6.18
CA LEU A 134 6.60 -10.05 7.14
C LEU A 134 5.89 -8.86 6.50
N LEU A 135 6.32 -8.47 5.29
CA LEU A 135 5.75 -7.34 4.55
C LEU A 135 4.36 -7.68 3.99
N SER A 136 4.18 -8.87 3.43
CA SER A 136 2.90 -9.32 2.89
C SER A 136 1.89 -9.61 4.01
N GLY A 137 2.31 -10.33 5.07
CA GLY A 137 1.47 -10.62 6.22
C GLY A 137 1.04 -9.36 6.98
N GLY A 138 1.96 -8.38 7.13
CA GLY A 138 1.65 -7.08 7.71
C GLY A 138 0.70 -6.26 6.83
N GLY A 139 0.91 -6.28 5.53
CA GLY A 139 0.01 -5.64 4.56
C GLY A 139 -1.39 -6.27 4.57
N THR A 140 -1.47 -7.58 4.42
CA THR A 140 -2.72 -8.36 4.45
C THR A 140 -3.43 -8.22 5.81
N GLY A 141 -2.66 -8.28 6.90
CA GLY A 141 -3.17 -8.22 8.28
C GLY A 141 -3.69 -6.85 8.70
N ILE A 142 -3.21 -5.74 8.16
CA ILE A 142 -3.54 -4.39 8.67
C ILE A 142 -4.32 -3.57 7.65
N CYS A 143 -3.63 -2.90 6.71
CA CYS A 143 -4.27 -1.97 5.77
C CYS A 143 -3.62 -1.93 4.38
N GLY A 144 -3.15 -3.07 3.91
CA GLY A 144 -2.62 -3.22 2.56
C GLY A 144 -1.29 -2.49 2.38
N ILE A 145 -1.15 -1.79 1.27
CA ILE A 145 0.08 -1.10 0.85
C ILE A 145 0.61 -0.15 1.93
N SER A 146 -0.27 0.56 2.65
CA SER A 146 0.16 1.52 3.68
C SER A 146 0.90 0.83 4.83
N ALA A 147 0.43 -0.34 5.26
CA ALA A 147 1.12 -1.14 6.28
C ALA A 147 2.43 -1.72 5.77
N THR A 148 2.43 -2.25 4.54
CA THR A 148 3.66 -2.75 3.89
C THR A 148 4.75 -1.68 3.86
N MET A 149 4.42 -0.45 3.43
CA MET A 149 5.36 0.68 3.39
C MET A 149 5.82 1.12 4.78
N ALA A 150 4.93 1.13 5.76
CA ALA A 150 5.27 1.50 7.14
C ALA A 150 6.21 0.46 7.78
N ILE A 151 5.93 -0.83 7.59
CA ILE A 151 6.80 -1.92 8.07
C ILE A 151 8.15 -1.89 7.35
N SER A 152 8.16 -1.71 6.02
CA SER A 152 9.38 -1.58 5.22
C SER A 152 10.30 -0.47 5.72
N SER A 153 9.74 0.65 6.19
CA SER A 153 10.53 1.76 6.73
C SER A 153 11.24 1.43 8.06
N THR A 154 10.86 0.35 8.74
CA THR A 154 11.53 -0.12 9.97
C THR A 154 12.64 -1.14 9.69
N LEU A 155 12.64 -1.72 8.49
CA LEU A 155 13.62 -2.73 8.07
C LEU A 155 14.90 -2.07 7.54
N PRO A 156 16.05 -2.78 7.57
CA PRO A 156 17.25 -2.32 6.90
C PRO A 156 16.99 -2.07 5.42
N GLN A 157 17.40 -0.91 4.93
CA GLN A 157 17.22 -0.54 3.54
C GLN A 157 18.25 -1.30 2.70
N SER A 158 17.78 -2.19 1.85
CA SER A 158 18.58 -3.01 0.93
C SER A 158 17.80 -3.18 -0.39
N PRO A 159 18.49 -3.49 -1.49
CA PRO A 159 17.81 -3.80 -2.76
C PRO A 159 16.79 -4.94 -2.64
N GLU A 160 17.06 -5.91 -1.74
CA GLU A 160 16.12 -7.00 -1.44
C GLU A 160 14.87 -6.47 -0.72
N SER A 161 15.04 -5.58 0.27
CA SER A 161 13.93 -4.96 1.00
C SER A 161 13.03 -4.16 0.07
N GLU A 162 13.60 -3.35 -0.82
CA GLU A 162 12.85 -2.60 -1.82
C GLU A 162 12.08 -3.51 -2.77
N ARG A 163 12.73 -4.55 -3.28
CA ARG A 163 12.09 -5.55 -4.16
C ARG A 163 10.93 -6.24 -3.45
N CYS A 164 11.13 -6.76 -2.24
CA CYS A 164 10.08 -7.40 -1.44
C CYS A 164 8.91 -6.44 -1.17
N THR A 165 9.19 -5.17 -0.87
CA THR A 165 8.18 -4.14 -0.63
C THR A 165 7.33 -3.89 -1.88
N LEU A 166 7.96 -3.73 -3.04
CA LEU A 166 7.27 -3.51 -4.31
C LEU A 166 6.41 -4.72 -4.69
N MET A 167 6.97 -5.93 -4.59
CA MET A 167 6.26 -7.17 -4.89
C MET A 167 5.04 -7.35 -3.98
N SER A 168 5.20 -7.15 -2.67
CA SER A 168 4.09 -7.22 -1.69
C SER A 168 3.02 -6.18 -2.00
N ALA A 169 3.42 -4.94 -2.30
CA ALA A 169 2.47 -3.87 -2.61
C ALA A 169 1.63 -4.16 -3.87
N ILE A 170 2.27 -4.67 -4.95
CA ILE A 170 1.59 -5.03 -6.19
C ILE A 170 0.61 -6.18 -5.95
N GLY A 171 1.08 -7.25 -5.31
CA GLY A 171 0.26 -8.43 -5.07
C GLY A 171 -0.92 -8.15 -4.15
N ILE A 172 -0.72 -7.42 -3.04
CA ILE A 172 -1.80 -7.03 -2.12
C ILE A 172 -2.85 -6.17 -2.85
N ALA A 173 -2.43 -5.18 -3.65
CA ALA A 173 -3.36 -4.34 -4.40
C ALA A 173 -4.27 -5.16 -5.32
N SER A 174 -3.68 -6.12 -6.02
CA SER A 174 -4.38 -6.95 -6.97
C SER A 174 -5.29 -7.98 -6.30
N LEU A 175 -4.78 -8.65 -5.26
CA LEU A 175 -5.55 -9.64 -4.49
C LEU A 175 -6.73 -8.97 -3.78
N SER A 176 -6.51 -7.79 -3.25
CA SER A 176 -7.53 -7.00 -2.56
C SER A 176 -8.69 -6.64 -3.50
N THR A 177 -8.43 -6.42 -4.79
CA THR A 177 -9.46 -6.21 -5.81
C THR A 177 -10.30 -7.47 -6.02
N ALA A 178 -9.68 -8.65 -6.05
CA ALA A 178 -10.40 -9.91 -6.20
C ALA A 178 -11.30 -10.18 -4.98
N VAL A 179 -10.78 -10.00 -3.76
CA VAL A 179 -11.57 -10.24 -2.54
C VAL A 179 -12.71 -9.23 -2.35
N MET A 180 -12.57 -8.00 -2.86
CA MET A 180 -13.66 -7.01 -2.87
C MET A 180 -14.91 -7.54 -3.60
N VAL A 181 -14.73 -8.35 -4.64
CA VAL A 181 -15.84 -8.94 -5.41
C VAL A 181 -16.32 -10.25 -4.79
N LEU A 182 -15.39 -11.08 -4.32
CA LEU A 182 -15.70 -12.44 -3.84
C LEU A 182 -16.33 -12.46 -2.44
N TYR A 183 -15.86 -11.63 -1.50
CA TYR A 183 -16.33 -11.71 -0.12
C TYR A 183 -17.77 -11.26 0.11
N PRO A 184 -18.34 -10.30 -0.62
CA PRO A 184 -19.78 -10.04 -0.56
C PRO A 184 -20.66 -11.24 -0.93
N LEU A 185 -20.19 -12.12 -1.83
CA LEU A 185 -20.90 -13.36 -2.18
C LEU A 185 -20.91 -14.32 -0.99
N TRP A 186 -19.79 -14.43 -0.25
CA TRP A 186 -19.73 -15.23 0.97
C TRP A 186 -20.66 -14.69 2.06
N VAL A 187 -20.67 -13.36 2.26
CA VAL A 187 -21.60 -12.73 3.22
C VAL A 187 -23.05 -13.10 2.93
N ARG A 188 -23.45 -13.07 1.66
CA ARG A 188 -24.79 -13.47 1.23
C ARG A 188 -25.05 -14.97 1.44
N TRP A 189 -24.07 -15.81 1.08
CA TRP A 189 -24.20 -17.26 1.21
C TRP A 189 -24.37 -17.71 2.64
N PHE A 190 -23.61 -17.12 3.57
CA PHE A 190 -23.68 -17.45 5.00
C PHE A 190 -24.79 -16.69 5.74
N GLY A 191 -25.57 -15.86 5.06
CA GLY A 191 -26.68 -15.09 5.66
C GLY A 191 -26.25 -14.23 6.84
N MET A 192 -25.11 -13.51 6.70
CA MET A 192 -24.56 -12.71 7.78
C MET A 192 -25.43 -11.49 8.07
N THR A 193 -25.63 -11.19 9.35
CA THR A 193 -26.26 -9.93 9.82
C THR A 193 -25.35 -8.74 9.54
N VAL A 194 -25.88 -7.52 9.67
CA VAL A 194 -25.11 -6.28 9.41
C VAL A 194 -23.82 -6.20 10.26
N PRO A 195 -23.83 -6.45 11.59
CA PRO A 195 -22.60 -6.43 12.39
C PRO A 195 -21.62 -7.52 11.98
N GLU A 196 -22.09 -8.74 11.72
CA GLU A 196 -21.25 -9.86 11.29
C GLU A 196 -20.57 -9.61 9.93
N ALA A 197 -21.37 -9.16 8.96
CA ALA A 197 -20.87 -8.81 7.63
C ALA A 197 -19.85 -7.66 7.72
N GLY A 198 -20.15 -6.65 8.53
CA GLY A 198 -19.23 -5.55 8.79
C GLY A 198 -17.92 -6.01 9.40
N LEU A 199 -17.98 -6.85 10.42
CA LEU A 199 -16.80 -7.41 11.08
C LEU A 199 -15.99 -8.31 10.13
N PHE A 200 -16.67 -9.19 9.36
CA PHE A 200 -16.02 -10.06 8.39
C PHE A 200 -15.32 -9.27 7.28
N LEU A 201 -16.02 -8.37 6.59
CA LEU A 201 -15.46 -7.58 5.50
C LEU A 201 -14.35 -6.64 5.96
N GLY A 202 -14.57 -5.90 7.04
CA GLY A 202 -13.58 -4.99 7.62
C GLY A 202 -12.36 -5.72 8.17
N GLY A 203 -12.59 -6.93 8.71
CA GLY A 203 -11.56 -7.79 9.27
C GLY A 203 -10.77 -8.62 8.25
N SER A 204 -11.28 -8.87 7.04
CA SER A 204 -10.64 -9.74 6.06
C SER A 204 -10.10 -9.01 4.81
N ILE A 205 -10.80 -7.99 4.29
CA ILE A 205 -10.34 -7.25 3.11
C ILE A 205 -9.13 -6.36 3.48
N HIS A 206 -8.18 -6.21 2.57
CA HIS A 206 -6.87 -5.61 2.87
C HIS A 206 -6.88 -4.08 2.81
N ASP A 207 -7.57 -3.47 1.85
CA ASP A 207 -7.58 -2.02 1.62
C ASP A 207 -8.91 -1.38 2.07
N VAL A 208 -8.83 -0.15 2.60
CA VAL A 208 -10.00 0.58 3.12
C VAL A 208 -11.01 0.90 2.02
N ALA A 209 -10.53 1.33 0.82
CA ALA A 209 -11.42 1.64 -0.29
C ALA A 209 -12.26 0.44 -0.71
N GLN A 210 -11.64 -0.72 -0.74
CA GLN A 210 -12.27 -1.97 -1.14
C GLN A 210 -13.20 -2.52 -0.06
N VAL A 211 -12.91 -2.26 1.22
CA VAL A 211 -13.85 -2.54 2.32
C VAL A 211 -15.15 -1.75 2.14
N VAL A 212 -15.02 -0.44 1.89
CA VAL A 212 -16.19 0.42 1.66
C VAL A 212 -16.93 -0.04 0.40
N GLY A 213 -16.20 -0.34 -0.68
CA GLY A 213 -16.76 -0.86 -1.92
C GLY A 213 -17.52 -2.17 -1.70
N ALA A 214 -16.90 -3.16 -1.07
CA ALA A 214 -17.49 -4.46 -0.77
C ALA A 214 -18.73 -4.34 0.13
N GLY A 215 -18.65 -3.52 1.19
CA GLY A 215 -19.78 -3.25 2.06
C GLY A 215 -20.94 -2.58 1.33
N SER A 216 -20.65 -1.61 0.48
CA SER A 216 -21.66 -0.86 -0.30
C SER A 216 -22.32 -1.70 -1.40
N ILE A 217 -21.69 -2.81 -1.84
CA ILE A 217 -22.33 -3.82 -2.72
C ILE A 217 -23.50 -4.49 -2.00
N LEU A 218 -23.44 -4.59 -0.69
CA LEU A 218 -24.46 -5.25 0.12
C LEU A 218 -25.49 -4.26 0.68
N SER A 219 -25.03 -3.31 1.50
CA SER A 219 -25.84 -2.21 2.02
C SER A 219 -24.99 -1.06 2.58
N PRO A 220 -25.56 0.17 2.71
CA PRO A 220 -24.89 1.29 3.34
C PRO A 220 -24.50 1.02 4.80
N ASP A 221 -25.32 0.27 5.54
CA ASP A 221 -25.08 -0.07 6.95
C ASP A 221 -23.93 -1.06 7.10
N ILE A 222 -23.85 -2.06 6.21
CA ILE A 222 -22.71 -2.98 6.17
C ILE A 222 -21.43 -2.22 5.80
N ALA A 223 -21.48 -1.27 4.86
CA ALA A 223 -20.33 -0.44 4.52
C ALA A 223 -19.83 0.38 5.71
N LYS A 224 -20.76 0.96 6.50
CA LYS A 224 -20.47 1.69 7.73
C LYS A 224 -19.78 0.79 8.77
N ALA A 225 -20.38 -0.34 9.08
CA ALA A 225 -19.85 -1.30 10.06
C ALA A 225 -18.48 -1.87 9.63
N ALA A 226 -18.32 -2.22 8.34
CA ALA A 226 -17.07 -2.72 7.79
C ALA A 226 -15.96 -1.67 7.82
N THR A 227 -16.28 -0.42 7.54
CA THR A 227 -15.31 0.69 7.63
C THR A 227 -14.84 0.87 9.06
N LEU A 228 -15.74 0.82 10.04
CA LEU A 228 -15.40 0.94 11.46
C LEU A 228 -14.42 -0.17 11.89
N ALA A 229 -14.75 -1.43 11.58
CA ALA A 229 -13.88 -2.58 11.86
C ALA A 229 -12.51 -2.41 11.20
N LYS A 230 -12.47 -1.90 9.96
CA LYS A 230 -11.22 -1.62 9.25
C LYS A 230 -10.42 -0.49 9.88
N MET A 231 -11.05 0.58 10.35
CA MET A 231 -10.36 1.68 11.02
C MET A 231 -9.67 1.22 12.30
N PHE A 232 -10.29 0.31 13.06
CA PHE A 232 -9.64 -0.33 14.20
C PHE A 232 -8.35 -1.06 13.79
N ARG A 233 -8.37 -1.87 12.70
CA ARG A 233 -7.17 -2.54 12.19
C ARG A 233 -6.10 -1.53 11.75
N VAL A 234 -6.48 -0.43 11.10
CA VAL A 234 -5.54 0.63 10.71
C VAL A 234 -4.88 1.26 11.94
N ALA A 235 -5.62 1.46 13.03
CA ALA A 235 -5.08 1.97 14.29
C ALA A 235 -4.04 1.00 14.89
N MET A 236 -4.21 -0.31 14.70
CA MET A 236 -3.24 -1.34 15.13
C MET A 236 -1.88 -1.24 14.41
N LEU A 237 -1.78 -0.47 13.32
CA LEU A 237 -0.49 -0.21 12.66
C LEU A 237 0.52 0.42 13.62
N VAL A 238 0.06 1.31 14.50
CA VAL A 238 0.93 2.03 15.45
C VAL A 238 1.64 1.07 16.41
N PRO A 239 0.94 0.26 17.20
CA PRO A 239 1.59 -0.68 18.11
C PRO A 239 2.44 -1.72 17.35
N VAL A 240 2.02 -2.19 16.16
CA VAL A 240 2.80 -3.14 15.37
C VAL A 240 4.11 -2.52 14.89
N VAL A 241 4.11 -1.31 14.33
CA VAL A 241 5.33 -0.63 13.87
C VAL A 241 6.25 -0.30 15.05
N LEU A 242 5.71 0.11 16.19
CA LEU A 242 6.49 0.38 17.40
C LEU A 242 7.17 -0.89 17.93
N THR A 243 6.41 -1.98 18.09
CA THR A 243 6.95 -3.26 18.58
C THR A 243 8.00 -3.81 17.62
N LEU A 244 7.76 -3.77 16.31
CA LEU A 244 8.71 -4.22 15.31
C LEU A 244 9.99 -3.38 15.32
N SER A 245 9.87 -2.05 15.43
CA SER A 245 11.02 -1.13 15.55
C SER A 245 11.85 -1.41 16.79
N LEU A 246 11.21 -1.71 17.93
CA LEU A 246 11.90 -2.04 19.18
C LEU A 246 12.61 -3.39 19.11
N VAL A 247 11.95 -4.41 18.53
CA VAL A 247 12.55 -5.75 18.36
C VAL A 247 13.76 -5.67 17.44
N LEU A 248 13.64 -5.02 16.27
CA LEU A 248 14.74 -4.90 15.30
C LEU A 248 15.93 -4.11 15.87
N ARG A 249 15.68 -3.04 16.65
CA ARG A 249 16.77 -2.31 17.32
C ARG A 249 17.51 -3.18 18.34
N ARG A 250 16.79 -4.05 19.05
CA ARG A 250 17.42 -4.97 20.03
C ARG A 250 18.26 -6.04 19.34
N THR A 251 17.80 -6.59 18.20
CA THR A 251 18.58 -7.58 17.45
C THR A 251 19.86 -6.98 16.87
N VAL A 252 19.79 -5.80 16.27
CA VAL A 252 20.97 -5.08 15.76
C VAL A 252 21.95 -4.70 16.90
N ALA A 253 21.44 -4.27 18.05
CA ALA A 253 22.27 -3.96 19.20
C ALA A 253 22.94 -5.23 19.81
N ALA A 254 22.23 -6.36 19.81
CA ALA A 254 22.77 -7.65 20.26
C ALA A 254 23.88 -8.15 19.32
N GLU A 255 23.70 -8.03 18.01
CA GLU A 255 24.72 -8.38 17.02
C GLU A 255 25.94 -7.46 17.11
N ALA A 256 25.76 -6.17 17.31
CA ALA A 256 26.84 -5.22 17.54
C ALA A 256 27.58 -5.46 18.87
N GLY A 257 26.86 -5.94 19.90
CA GLY A 257 27.45 -6.33 21.19
C GLY A 257 28.26 -7.63 21.10
N MET A 258 27.88 -8.58 20.26
CA MET A 258 28.61 -9.82 20.01
C MET A 258 29.82 -9.61 19.07
N ALA A 259 29.78 -8.59 18.23
CA ALA A 259 30.89 -8.19 17.35
C ALA A 259 31.93 -7.31 18.07
N ARG A 260 31.97 -7.31 19.42
CA ARG A 260 33.02 -6.63 20.16
C ARG A 260 34.36 -7.35 19.86
N PRO A 261 35.32 -6.69 19.18
CA PRO A 261 36.57 -7.33 18.86
C PRO A 261 37.22 -7.75 20.18
N LEU A 262 37.74 -8.98 20.25
CA LEU A 262 38.71 -9.38 21.25
C LEU A 262 39.81 -8.32 21.22
N ALA A 263 39.75 -7.40 22.18
CA ALA A 263 40.80 -6.41 22.41
C ALA A 263 42.07 -7.17 22.87
N GLY A 264 42.84 -7.57 21.85
CA GLY A 264 44.03 -8.39 22.02
C GLY A 264 44.74 -8.73 20.69
N ALA A 265 44.17 -8.31 19.56
CA ALA A 265 44.90 -8.45 18.30
C ALA A 265 45.94 -7.34 18.16
N VAL A 266 47.20 -7.73 18.28
CA VAL A 266 48.43 -6.98 18.00
C VAL A 266 48.26 -6.21 16.66
N PRO A 267 48.64 -4.91 16.60
CA PRO A 267 48.61 -4.16 15.35
C PRO A 267 49.55 -4.84 14.35
N LEU A 268 49.01 -5.39 13.28
CA LEU A 268 49.80 -5.80 12.13
C LEU A 268 50.41 -4.53 11.54
N GLN A 269 51.71 -4.38 11.80
CA GLN A 269 52.58 -3.36 11.23
C GLN A 269 52.50 -3.45 9.70
N GLN A 270 52.03 -2.41 9.06
CA GLN A 270 52.06 -2.30 7.60
C GLN A 270 53.53 -2.41 7.15
N PRO A 271 53.84 -3.22 6.13
CA PRO A 271 55.17 -3.24 5.55
C PRO A 271 55.48 -1.86 4.91
N GLN A 272 56.46 -1.17 5.50
CA GLN A 272 57.06 0.00 4.89
C GLN A 272 57.79 -0.43 3.61
N ILE A 273 57.30 0.04 2.44
CA ILE A 273 58.05 -0.07 1.17
C ILE A 273 59.18 0.96 1.24
N PRO A 274 60.46 0.57 1.12
CA PRO A 274 61.53 1.55 1.08
C PRO A 274 61.52 2.31 -0.23
N GLU A 275 61.39 3.64 -0.18
CA GLU A 275 61.76 4.55 -1.25
C GLU A 275 63.29 4.54 -1.36
N SER A 276 63.79 3.88 -2.39
CA SER A 276 65.06 4.30 -3.03
C SER A 276 65.38 3.32 -4.19
N VAL A 277 65.30 3.78 -5.39
CA VAL A 277 66.38 3.75 -6.39
C VAL A 277 65.88 4.54 -7.62
N THR A 278 66.29 5.82 -7.66
CA THR A 278 66.45 6.55 -8.93
C THR A 278 67.77 6.14 -9.51
N THR A 279 67.80 5.70 -10.76
CA THR A 279 68.78 6.15 -11.77
C THR A 279 68.65 5.35 -13.05
N GLY A 280 68.41 6.03 -14.18
CA GLY A 280 69.19 5.99 -15.42
C GLY A 280 68.87 4.91 -16.44
N ALA A 281 68.29 5.30 -17.52
CA ALA A 281 68.82 5.19 -18.90
C ALA A 281 67.71 5.14 -19.96
N THR A 282 67.62 6.19 -20.69
CA THR A 282 67.59 6.36 -22.16
C THR A 282 67.03 5.23 -23.03
N GLY A 283 66.01 5.56 -23.86
CA GLY A 283 66.05 5.16 -25.25
C GLY A 283 64.79 4.45 -25.80
N ALA A 284 64.18 5.10 -26.79
CA ALA A 284 63.41 4.59 -27.93
C ALA A 284 61.88 4.49 -27.78
N SER A 285 61.24 5.51 -28.26
CA SER A 285 60.29 5.59 -29.42
C SER A 285 59.40 4.38 -29.70
N ALA A 286 58.12 4.53 -29.42
CA ALA A 286 56.99 4.24 -30.32
C ALA A 286 55.64 4.54 -29.58
N ALA A 287 54.96 5.56 -30.05
CA ALA A 287 53.50 5.76 -29.84
C ALA A 287 52.76 4.97 -30.96
N PRO A 288 51.42 4.88 -31.01
CA PRO A 288 50.36 5.27 -30.05
C PRO A 288 49.26 4.22 -29.89
N ALA A 289 48.44 4.32 -28.86
CA ALA A 289 47.01 4.02 -28.93
C ALA A 289 46.31 4.58 -27.69
N THR A 290 45.64 5.67 -27.92
CA THR A 290 44.71 6.33 -26.99
C THR A 290 43.49 5.45 -26.70
N ALA A 291 43.34 4.96 -25.48
CA ALA A 291 42.09 4.57 -24.93
C ALA A 291 41.87 5.38 -23.64
N SER A 292 41.25 6.53 -23.83
CA SER A 292 40.80 7.41 -22.75
C SER A 292 39.61 6.74 -22.05
N ALA A 293 39.85 6.06 -20.94
CA ALA A 293 38.84 5.72 -20.00
C ALA A 293 38.56 6.98 -19.15
N ALA A 294 37.55 7.74 -19.55
CA ALA A 294 37.03 8.84 -18.76
C ALA A 294 36.33 8.27 -17.52
N ALA A 295 36.98 8.44 -16.38
CA ALA A 295 36.31 8.32 -15.08
C ALA A 295 35.25 9.42 -14.96
N PRO A 296 34.00 9.12 -14.53
CA PRO A 296 33.04 10.17 -14.25
C PRO A 296 33.43 10.83 -12.93
N GLN A 297 34.11 11.93 -12.98
CA GLN A 297 34.18 12.91 -11.90
C GLN A 297 32.87 13.71 -11.90
N GLY A 298 32.24 13.81 -10.72
CA GLY A 298 31.25 14.86 -10.50
C GLY A 298 29.83 14.37 -10.19
N ALA A 299 29.63 13.77 -9.04
CA ALA A 299 28.34 13.79 -8.36
C ALA A 299 28.56 14.18 -6.89
N SER A 300 29.17 15.35 -6.69
CA SER A 300 29.07 16.07 -5.42
C SER A 300 27.74 16.81 -5.42
N GLY A 301 26.82 16.46 -4.53
CA GLY A 301 25.61 17.25 -4.25
C GLY A 301 24.30 16.53 -4.37
N THR A 302 24.19 15.25 -3.98
CA THR A 302 22.90 14.76 -3.51
C THR A 302 22.76 15.22 -2.06
N SER A 303 22.17 16.42 -1.93
CA SER A 303 21.53 16.86 -0.71
C SER A 303 20.79 15.66 -0.12
N ALA A 304 21.21 15.20 1.06
CA ALA A 304 20.52 14.21 1.86
C ALA A 304 19.09 14.75 2.08
N ALA A 305 18.18 14.39 1.18
CA ALA A 305 16.78 14.57 1.40
C ALA A 305 16.48 13.79 2.66
N SER A 306 16.42 14.50 3.77
CA SER A 306 15.97 14.02 5.06
C SER A 306 14.77 13.12 4.81
N ALA A 307 14.96 11.82 4.89
CA ALA A 307 13.91 10.83 4.73
C ALA A 307 12.94 11.10 5.89
N ARG A 308 11.91 11.92 5.62
CA ARG A 308 10.82 12.17 6.56
C ARG A 308 10.23 10.82 6.89
N ARG A 309 10.49 10.34 8.10
CA ARG A 309 9.87 9.13 8.63
C ARG A 309 8.37 9.24 8.36
N PRO A 310 7.73 8.24 7.75
CA PRO A 310 6.30 8.28 7.53
C PRO A 310 5.61 8.53 8.88
N PRO A 311 4.60 9.41 8.95
CA PRO A 311 3.89 9.68 10.18
C PRO A 311 3.31 8.37 10.70
N LEU A 312 3.54 8.06 11.98
CA LEU A 312 3.06 6.85 12.65
C LEU A 312 1.53 6.70 12.55
N LEU A 313 0.81 7.82 12.60
CA LEU A 313 -0.63 7.86 12.39
C LEU A 313 -0.94 8.48 11.03
N PRO A 314 -1.64 7.77 10.13
CA PRO A 314 -2.13 8.34 8.89
C PRO A 314 -3.10 9.50 9.19
N PHE A 315 -2.86 10.66 8.58
CA PHE A 315 -3.68 11.87 8.81
C PHE A 315 -5.18 11.63 8.61
N PHE A 316 -5.56 10.80 7.63
CA PHE A 316 -6.97 10.48 7.37
C PHE A 316 -7.65 9.72 8.52
N LEU A 317 -6.89 8.89 9.27
CA LEU A 317 -7.40 8.19 10.44
C LEU A 317 -7.68 9.17 11.59
N VAL A 318 -6.78 10.11 11.82
CA VAL A 318 -6.98 11.16 12.83
C VAL A 318 -8.22 11.99 12.50
N MET A 319 -8.38 12.39 11.23
CA MET A 319 -9.54 13.15 10.77
C MET A 319 -10.83 12.31 10.89
N PHE A 320 -10.80 11.02 10.56
CA PHE A 320 -11.92 10.11 10.72
C PHE A 320 -12.36 10.04 12.19
N VAL A 321 -11.42 9.79 13.13
CA VAL A 321 -11.72 9.71 14.57
C VAL A 321 -12.26 11.02 15.10
N LEU A 322 -11.68 12.15 14.66
CA LEU A 322 -12.15 13.48 15.04
C LEU A 322 -13.61 13.71 14.58
N LEU A 323 -13.92 13.35 13.32
CA LEU A 323 -15.28 13.50 12.80
C LEU A 323 -16.28 12.58 13.49
N VAL A 324 -15.89 11.35 13.84
CA VAL A 324 -16.70 10.45 14.67
C VAL A 324 -16.98 11.08 16.04
N ALA A 325 -15.96 11.64 16.69
CA ALA A 325 -16.12 12.29 18.00
C ALA A 325 -17.05 13.50 17.92
N VAL A 326 -16.83 14.41 16.96
CA VAL A 326 -17.67 15.60 16.76
C VAL A 326 -19.12 15.22 16.43
N ASN A 327 -19.32 14.20 15.59
CA ASN A 327 -20.65 13.68 15.28
C ASN A 327 -21.36 13.07 16.50
N SER A 328 -20.60 12.33 17.32
CA SER A 328 -21.13 11.70 18.54
C SER A 328 -21.58 12.74 19.59
N LEU A 329 -20.98 13.93 19.57
CA LEU A 329 -21.39 15.07 20.42
C LEU A 329 -22.61 15.81 19.85
N GLY A 330 -23.16 15.40 18.70
CA GLY A 330 -24.31 16.04 18.07
C GLY A 330 -24.01 17.43 17.50
N LEU A 331 -22.74 17.78 17.34
CA LEU A 331 -22.31 19.13 16.90
C LEU A 331 -22.44 19.35 15.38
N ILE A 332 -22.68 18.28 14.59
CA ILE A 332 -22.78 18.37 13.14
C ILE A 332 -24.25 18.48 12.73
N PRO A 333 -24.66 19.61 12.12
CA PRO A 333 -26.04 19.78 11.63
C PRO A 333 -26.36 18.70 10.55
N PRO A 334 -27.62 18.22 10.47
CA PRO A 334 -28.02 17.20 9.50
C PRO A 334 -27.71 17.57 8.03
N ALA A 335 -27.87 18.85 7.67
CA ALA A 335 -27.54 19.35 6.34
C ALA A 335 -26.07 19.14 5.98
N VAL A 336 -25.15 19.39 6.94
CA VAL A 336 -23.70 19.18 6.75
C VAL A 336 -23.39 17.68 6.68
N GLN A 337 -24.08 16.84 7.47
CA GLN A 337 -23.94 15.39 7.40
C GLN A 337 -24.32 14.87 6.00
N HIS A 338 -25.41 15.31 5.41
CA HIS A 338 -25.84 14.92 4.06
C HIS A 338 -24.80 15.32 3.01
N VAL A 339 -24.39 16.59 2.99
CA VAL A 339 -23.38 17.08 2.02
C VAL A 339 -22.05 16.31 2.16
N ALA A 340 -21.56 16.13 3.39
CA ALA A 340 -20.32 15.41 3.65
C ALA A 340 -20.44 13.92 3.25
N SER A 341 -21.61 13.32 3.48
CA SER A 341 -21.90 11.95 3.06
C SER A 341 -21.89 11.76 1.55
N ASP A 342 -22.53 12.69 0.81
CA ASP A 342 -22.59 12.66 -0.64
C ASP A 342 -21.20 12.88 -1.24
N LEU A 343 -20.45 13.86 -0.70
CA LEU A 343 -19.07 14.11 -1.11
C LEU A 343 -18.17 12.89 -0.84
N SER A 344 -18.33 12.24 0.32
CA SER A 344 -17.67 10.98 0.64
C SER A 344 -18.00 9.90 -0.38
N GLY A 345 -19.28 9.71 -0.69
CA GLY A 345 -19.76 8.75 -1.67
C GLY A 345 -19.12 8.96 -3.05
N TRP A 346 -19.14 10.17 -3.57
CA TRP A 346 -18.53 10.51 -4.87
C TRP A 346 -17.01 10.33 -4.84
N ALA A 347 -16.34 10.80 -3.80
CA ALA A 347 -14.89 10.62 -3.65
C ALA A 347 -14.49 9.13 -3.66
N LEU A 348 -15.29 8.26 -3.04
CA LEU A 348 -15.05 6.83 -3.00
C LEU A 348 -15.32 6.16 -4.35
N VAL A 349 -16.41 6.50 -5.06
CA VAL A 349 -16.69 5.95 -6.40
C VAL A 349 -15.59 6.30 -7.39
N VAL A 350 -15.16 7.59 -7.42
CA VAL A 350 -14.04 8.05 -8.28
C VAL A 350 -12.74 7.33 -7.91
N SER A 351 -12.50 7.12 -6.61
CA SER A 351 -11.29 6.40 -6.15
C SER A 351 -11.30 4.94 -6.55
N ILE A 352 -12.46 4.27 -6.49
CA ILE A 352 -12.59 2.85 -6.87
C ILE A 352 -12.48 2.70 -8.39
N SER A 353 -13.00 3.65 -9.18
CA SER A 353 -12.75 3.71 -10.63
C SER A 353 -11.26 3.80 -10.94
N ALA A 354 -10.55 4.71 -10.27
CA ALA A 354 -9.10 4.87 -10.41
C ALA A 354 -8.33 3.61 -9.96
N LEU A 355 -8.81 2.94 -8.92
CA LEU A 355 -8.22 1.68 -8.44
C LEU A 355 -8.40 0.57 -9.47
N GLY A 356 -9.59 0.46 -10.09
CA GLY A 356 -9.86 -0.45 -11.21
C GLY A 356 -8.86 -0.23 -12.35
N ILE A 357 -8.68 1.01 -12.80
CA ILE A 357 -7.71 1.35 -13.87
C ILE A 357 -6.29 0.89 -13.51
N LYS A 358 -5.89 0.95 -12.24
CA LYS A 358 -4.56 0.53 -11.78
C LYS A 358 -4.40 -0.99 -11.64
N THR A 359 -5.47 -1.75 -11.61
CA THR A 359 -5.41 -3.19 -11.41
C THR A 359 -4.89 -3.87 -12.66
N SER A 360 -3.72 -4.54 -12.56
CA SER A 360 -3.09 -5.28 -13.65
C SER A 360 -2.91 -6.74 -13.22
N PHE A 361 -3.59 -7.64 -13.91
CA PHE A 361 -3.42 -9.08 -13.70
C PHE A 361 -2.08 -9.60 -14.25
N GLU A 362 -1.53 -8.94 -15.27
CA GLU A 362 -0.23 -9.28 -15.86
C GLU A 362 0.91 -9.11 -14.85
N LYS A 363 0.89 -8.01 -14.09
CA LYS A 363 1.89 -7.75 -13.05
C LYS A 363 1.87 -8.78 -11.92
N ILE A 364 0.71 -9.41 -11.66
CA ILE A 364 0.61 -10.52 -10.69
C ILE A 364 1.35 -11.75 -11.22
N ALA A 365 1.11 -12.12 -12.48
CA ALA A 365 1.75 -13.29 -13.09
C ALA A 365 3.29 -13.17 -13.06
N ALA A 366 3.82 -11.96 -13.20
CA ALA A 366 5.25 -11.68 -13.15
C ALA A 366 5.90 -11.89 -11.77
N LEU A 367 5.10 -11.96 -10.67
CA LEU A 367 5.62 -12.18 -9.31
C LEU A 367 6.15 -13.61 -9.08
N GLY A 368 5.72 -14.55 -9.88
CA GLY A 368 6.00 -15.97 -9.68
C GLY A 368 5.00 -16.64 -8.73
N TRP A 369 4.87 -17.97 -8.84
CA TRP A 369 3.80 -18.70 -8.15
C TRP A 369 3.96 -18.75 -6.61
N ARG A 370 5.19 -18.78 -6.07
CA ARG A 370 5.44 -18.89 -4.62
C ARG A 370 4.99 -17.65 -3.84
N PRO A 371 5.38 -16.41 -4.21
CA PRO A 371 4.84 -15.20 -3.60
C PRO A 371 3.32 -15.09 -3.72
N ILE A 372 2.76 -15.46 -4.87
CA ILE A 372 1.29 -15.43 -5.08
C ILE A 372 0.61 -16.42 -4.14
N ALA A 373 1.10 -17.66 -4.07
CA ALA A 373 0.56 -18.70 -3.20
C ALA A 373 0.59 -18.26 -1.72
N LEU A 374 1.70 -17.61 -1.29
CA LEU A 374 1.82 -17.09 0.06
C LEU A 374 0.74 -16.05 0.35
N MET A 375 0.58 -15.07 -0.53
CA MET A 375 -0.38 -13.98 -0.32
C MET A 375 -1.84 -14.47 -0.40
N VAL A 376 -2.14 -15.43 -1.28
CA VAL A 376 -3.45 -16.09 -1.31
C VAL A 376 -3.69 -16.87 -0.02
N ALA A 377 -2.70 -17.59 0.48
CA ALA A 377 -2.80 -18.28 1.76
C ALA A 377 -3.04 -17.33 2.94
N GLU A 378 -2.37 -16.18 2.97
CA GLU A 378 -2.61 -15.12 3.96
C GLU A 378 -4.04 -14.57 3.88
N ALA A 379 -4.54 -14.31 2.65
CA ALA A 379 -5.90 -13.81 2.46
C ALA A 379 -6.96 -14.83 2.90
N LEU A 380 -6.76 -16.10 2.58
CA LEU A 380 -7.63 -17.19 3.01
C LEU A 380 -7.56 -17.39 4.53
N PHE A 381 -6.35 -17.30 5.11
CA PHE A 381 -6.15 -17.40 6.55
C PHE A 381 -6.91 -16.31 7.31
N VAL A 382 -6.75 -15.04 6.91
CA VAL A 382 -7.45 -13.94 7.59
C VAL A 382 -8.95 -14.02 7.40
N ALA A 383 -9.44 -14.49 6.25
CA ALA A 383 -10.87 -14.71 6.01
C ALA A 383 -11.41 -15.85 6.89
N ALA A 384 -10.70 -16.98 6.97
CA ALA A 384 -11.06 -18.11 7.85
C ALA A 384 -11.05 -17.70 9.32
N TRP A 385 -10.04 -16.92 9.76
CA TRP A 385 -9.96 -16.38 11.11
C TRP A 385 -11.19 -15.50 11.42
N MET A 386 -11.53 -14.56 10.54
CA MET A 386 -12.67 -13.67 10.76
C MET A 386 -14.00 -14.43 10.70
N MET A 387 -14.11 -15.45 9.84
CA MET A 387 -15.26 -16.34 9.82
C MET A 387 -15.42 -17.09 11.15
N MET A 388 -14.32 -17.62 11.69
CA MET A 388 -14.31 -18.27 13.00
C MET A 388 -14.77 -17.31 14.10
N VAL A 389 -14.29 -16.07 14.11
CA VAL A 389 -14.72 -15.04 15.08
C VAL A 389 -16.22 -14.76 14.97
N VAL A 390 -16.76 -14.61 13.75
CA VAL A 390 -18.20 -14.42 13.51
C VAL A 390 -19.00 -15.62 14.03
N MET A 391 -18.56 -16.86 13.75
CA MET A 391 -19.23 -18.07 14.22
C MET A 391 -19.20 -18.20 15.75
N LEU A 392 -18.08 -17.85 16.39
CA LEU A 392 -17.99 -17.81 17.85
C LEU A 392 -18.97 -16.79 18.45
N MET A 393 -19.10 -15.62 17.83
CA MET A 393 -20.07 -14.61 18.25
C MET A 393 -21.51 -15.14 18.16
N ARG A 394 -21.86 -15.88 17.09
CA ARG A 394 -23.20 -16.53 16.97
C ARG A 394 -23.47 -17.56 18.03
N CYS A 395 -22.44 -18.25 18.52
CA CYS A 395 -22.60 -19.26 19.57
C CYS A 395 -22.71 -18.65 20.98
N CYS A 396 -22.21 -17.42 21.19
CA CYS A 396 -22.19 -16.74 22.48
C CYS A 396 -23.37 -15.77 22.69
N TYR A 397 -24.11 -15.47 21.65
CA TYR A 397 -25.33 -14.65 21.66
C TYR A 397 -26.52 -15.42 21.09
#